data_d2bc16f062927adbd115d79e9372f63d
#
_entry.id   d2bc16f062927adbd115d79e9372f63d
#
_cell.length_a   1.000
_cell.length_b   1.000
_cell.length_c   1.000
_cell.angle_alpha   90.00
_cell.angle_beta   90.00
_cell.angle_gamma   90.00
#
_symmetry.space_group_name_H-M   'P 1'
#
loop_
_entity.id
_entity.type
_entity.pdbx_description
1 polymer ?
#
loop_
_entity_poly.entity_id
_entity_poly.type
_entity_poly.pdbx_seq_one_letter_code
_entity_poly.pdbx_strand_id
1 'polypeptide(L)'
;MSERSRGILFVLIAATIWSIGGLGIKVIQTDAMAISGYRSFFAIPVLLIWLFGKASNKLPALGLSLQRPWVWAAALSYALTLTCFVVATKLTTAANTILLQSMAPIYVALLSWPLLKERIRGLDWLAIAGCLLGMLFFFRDQLSPAGFTGNIVAIIAGVGFAGITLFLRLDQLKMSQQHGSGHSAHVSAVVSVALGNILAALIGLPWMISSPPPTVAGWLVVVGLGMVQIALAYLFFTAGVARLTAIESTLLALVEPILNPIWVALGTGETPSRSALIGGTMIVVSVTVRGIIQSLSPKLKAAQS
;
A
#
# COMPACT_ATOMS: atom_id res chain seq x y z
N MET A 1 17.47 0.87 -17.79
CA MET A 1 16.94 0.22 -16.58
C MET A 1 16.15 -1.01 -16.98
N SER A 2 16.35 -2.15 -16.27
CA SER A 2 15.53 -3.35 -16.47
C SER A 2 14.08 -3.10 -16.02
N GLU A 3 13.12 -3.91 -16.49
CA GLU A 3 11.73 -3.80 -16.05
C GLU A 3 11.60 -4.00 -14.54
N ARG A 4 12.36 -4.94 -13.96
CA ARG A 4 12.42 -5.15 -12.51
C ARG A 4 12.93 -3.91 -11.77
N SER A 5 14.00 -3.26 -12.25
CA SER A 5 14.52 -2.03 -11.64
C SER A 5 13.52 -0.87 -11.69
N ARG A 6 12.74 -0.76 -12.76
CA ARG A 6 11.63 0.20 -12.86
C ARG A 6 10.54 -0.12 -11.85
N GLY A 7 10.20 -1.41 -11.69
CA GLY A 7 9.23 -1.85 -10.69
C GLY A 7 9.64 -1.48 -9.27
N ILE A 8 10.90 -1.75 -8.89
CA ILE A 8 11.47 -1.38 -7.59
C ILE A 8 11.37 0.14 -7.37
N LEU A 9 11.80 0.95 -8.35
CA LEU A 9 11.73 2.40 -8.25
C LEU A 9 10.31 2.90 -8.03
N PHE A 10 9.34 2.35 -8.77
CA PHE A 10 7.95 2.76 -8.64
C PHE A 10 7.35 2.42 -7.26
N VAL A 11 7.62 1.24 -6.72
CA VAL A 11 7.17 0.88 -5.37
C VAL A 11 7.83 1.75 -4.31
N LEU A 12 9.13 2.06 -4.44
CA LEU A 12 9.84 2.94 -3.52
C LEU A 12 9.29 4.38 -3.56
N ILE A 13 8.97 4.92 -4.74
CA ILE A 13 8.31 6.22 -4.88
C ILE A 13 6.94 6.20 -4.16
N ALA A 14 6.15 5.15 -4.39
CA ALA A 14 4.86 5.00 -3.72
C ALA A 14 5.00 4.95 -2.19
N ALA A 15 5.92 4.14 -1.67
CA ALA A 15 6.21 4.02 -0.23
C ALA A 15 6.67 5.36 0.38
N THR A 16 7.50 6.12 -0.35
CA THR A 16 7.92 7.47 0.07
C THR A 16 6.75 8.43 0.17
N ILE A 17 5.83 8.42 -0.81
CA ILE A 17 4.64 9.28 -0.77
C ILE A 17 3.69 8.82 0.35
N TRP A 18 3.51 7.53 0.57
CA TRP A 18 2.66 7.01 1.64
C TRP A 18 3.15 7.37 3.03
N SER A 19 4.46 7.48 3.23
CA SER A 19 5.06 7.73 4.54
C SER A 19 4.61 9.03 5.23
N ILE A 20 4.04 9.97 4.47
CA ILE A 20 3.49 11.23 4.99
C ILE A 20 2.06 11.04 5.57
N GLY A 21 1.38 9.93 5.25
CA GLY A 21 -0.04 9.73 5.51
C GLY A 21 -0.42 9.69 6.99
N GLY A 22 0.37 9.04 7.83
CA GLY A 22 0.07 8.88 9.26
C GLY A 22 -0.02 10.21 10.01
N LEU A 23 0.96 11.10 9.78
CA LEU A 23 0.97 12.44 10.36
C LEU A 23 -0.23 13.26 9.87
N GLY A 24 -0.50 13.24 8.57
CA GLY A 24 -1.62 13.98 7.99
C GLY A 24 -2.98 13.56 8.57
N ILE A 25 -3.22 12.28 8.78
CA ILE A 25 -4.46 11.77 9.39
C ILE A 25 -4.62 12.26 10.84
N LYS A 26 -3.54 12.30 11.61
CA LYS A 26 -3.59 12.70 13.03
C LYS A 26 -3.99 14.16 13.23
N VAL A 27 -3.58 15.05 12.35
CA VAL A 27 -3.86 16.50 12.50
C VAL A 27 -5.27 16.88 12.05
N ILE A 28 -5.97 16.03 11.30
CA ILE A 28 -7.35 16.32 10.85
C ILE A 28 -8.32 16.06 12.00
N GLN A 29 -9.06 17.11 12.39
CA GLN A 29 -10.03 17.05 13.48
C GLN A 29 -11.44 16.82 12.92
N THR A 30 -11.75 15.57 12.58
CA THR A 30 -13.10 15.10 12.25
C THR A 30 -13.16 13.58 12.46
N ASP A 31 -14.31 12.96 12.20
CA ASP A 31 -14.51 11.52 12.33
C ASP A 31 -13.58 10.71 11.42
N ALA A 32 -13.13 9.55 11.88
CA ALA A 32 -12.24 8.67 11.13
C ALA A 32 -12.83 8.21 9.80
N MET A 33 -14.12 7.87 9.79
CA MET A 33 -14.82 7.42 8.58
C MET A 33 -15.00 8.58 7.60
N ALA A 34 -15.27 9.80 8.10
CA ALA A 34 -15.31 11.00 7.27
C ALA A 34 -13.95 11.29 6.61
N ILE A 35 -12.83 11.17 7.36
CA ILE A 35 -11.47 11.33 6.82
C ILE A 35 -11.23 10.31 5.71
N SER A 36 -11.56 9.04 5.93
CA SER A 36 -11.40 7.99 4.91
C SER A 36 -12.20 8.31 3.65
N GLY A 37 -13.46 8.72 3.82
CA GLY A 37 -14.35 9.12 2.73
C GLY A 37 -13.82 10.31 1.93
N TYR A 38 -13.44 11.41 2.60
CA TYR A 38 -12.90 12.61 1.93
C TYR A 38 -11.60 12.32 1.18
N ARG A 39 -10.65 11.59 1.77
CA ARG A 39 -9.40 11.23 1.10
C ARG A 39 -9.67 10.43 -0.17
N SER A 40 -10.56 9.45 -0.09
CA SER A 40 -10.95 8.64 -1.25
C SER A 40 -11.68 9.46 -2.30
N PHE A 41 -12.57 10.36 -1.89
CA PHE A 41 -13.28 11.27 -2.80
C PHE A 41 -12.31 12.15 -3.61
N PHE A 42 -11.32 12.76 -2.96
CA PHE A 42 -10.32 13.59 -3.65
C PHE A 42 -9.30 12.78 -4.47
N ALA A 43 -9.15 11.49 -4.22
CA ALA A 43 -8.33 10.62 -5.06
C ALA A 43 -8.98 10.30 -6.41
N ILE A 44 -10.32 10.20 -6.46
CA ILE A 44 -11.08 9.80 -7.65
C ILE A 44 -10.78 10.68 -8.87
N PRO A 45 -10.84 12.03 -8.80
CA PRO A 45 -10.57 12.87 -9.98
C PRO A 45 -9.19 12.61 -10.61
N VAL A 46 -8.16 12.44 -9.79
CA VAL A 46 -6.79 12.17 -10.29
C VAL A 46 -6.72 10.84 -11.02
N LEU A 47 -7.34 9.80 -10.47
CA LEU A 47 -7.39 8.47 -11.09
C LEU A 47 -8.22 8.50 -12.39
N LEU A 48 -9.34 9.22 -12.42
CA LEU A 48 -10.16 9.38 -13.61
C LEU A 48 -9.43 10.18 -14.70
N ILE A 49 -8.75 11.27 -14.35
CA ILE A 49 -7.89 12.03 -15.27
C ILE A 49 -6.83 11.10 -15.87
N TRP A 50 -6.20 10.25 -15.07
CA TRP A 50 -5.24 9.28 -15.59
C TRP A 50 -5.89 8.24 -16.50
N LEU A 51 -7.07 7.71 -16.14
CA LEU A 51 -7.80 6.71 -16.94
C LEU A 51 -8.28 7.30 -18.28
N PHE A 52 -8.83 8.50 -18.28
CA PHE A 52 -9.44 9.12 -19.44
C PHE A 52 -8.53 10.11 -20.17
N GLY A 53 -7.47 10.58 -19.57
CA GLY A 53 -6.57 11.66 -20.02
C GLY A 53 -5.65 11.37 -21.20
N LYS A 54 -5.84 10.37 -22.01
CA LYS A 54 -5.31 10.04 -23.37
C LYS A 54 -6.14 8.88 -23.90
N ALA A 55 -7.41 9.12 -24.01
CA ALA A 55 -8.47 8.13 -23.83
C ALA A 55 -8.65 7.09 -24.93
N SER A 56 -8.21 7.30 -26.17
CA SER A 56 -8.66 6.43 -27.25
C SER A 56 -8.28 4.94 -27.10
N ASN A 57 -7.17 4.66 -26.43
CA ASN A 57 -6.65 3.29 -26.31
C ASN A 57 -6.98 2.59 -24.97
N LYS A 58 -7.57 3.28 -23.98
CA LYS A 58 -7.85 2.72 -22.66
C LYS A 58 -9.30 2.27 -22.47
N LEU A 59 -10.26 2.81 -23.22
CA LEU A 59 -11.67 2.50 -23.06
C LEU A 59 -12.03 1.02 -23.25
N PRO A 60 -11.48 0.30 -24.26
CA PRO A 60 -11.73 -1.14 -24.38
C PRO A 60 -11.18 -1.94 -23.17
N ALA A 61 -10.00 -1.55 -22.67
CA ALA A 61 -9.41 -2.18 -21.49
C ALA A 61 -10.20 -1.90 -20.22
N LEU A 62 -10.82 -0.73 -20.09
CA LEU A 62 -11.71 -0.37 -18.99
C LEU A 62 -12.94 -1.30 -18.94
N GLY A 63 -13.65 -1.45 -20.06
CA GLY A 63 -14.83 -2.33 -20.16
C GLY A 63 -14.51 -3.78 -19.80
N LEU A 64 -13.40 -4.29 -20.31
CA LEU A 64 -12.93 -5.65 -19.98
C LEU A 64 -12.53 -5.78 -18.50
N SER A 65 -11.95 -4.75 -17.91
CA SER A 65 -11.54 -4.76 -16.49
C SER A 65 -12.74 -4.91 -15.56
N LEU A 66 -13.86 -4.22 -15.85
CA LEU A 66 -15.07 -4.27 -15.03
C LEU A 66 -15.76 -5.65 -15.01
N GLN A 67 -15.50 -6.50 -16.00
CA GLN A 67 -16.03 -7.86 -16.08
C GLN A 67 -15.21 -8.88 -15.27
N ARG A 68 -14.08 -8.49 -14.71
CA ARG A 68 -13.13 -9.39 -14.05
C ARG A 68 -13.36 -9.44 -12.55
N PRO A 69 -13.57 -10.61 -11.96
CA PRO A 69 -13.81 -10.74 -10.53
C PRO A 69 -12.61 -10.29 -9.68
N TRP A 70 -11.40 -10.45 -10.20
CA TRP A 70 -10.17 -10.07 -9.49
C TRP A 70 -10.00 -8.56 -9.35
N VAL A 71 -10.51 -7.78 -10.29
CA VAL A 71 -10.58 -6.32 -10.23
C VAL A 71 -11.44 -5.87 -9.06
N TRP A 72 -12.62 -6.49 -8.89
CA TRP A 72 -13.51 -6.20 -7.77
C TRP A 72 -12.97 -6.71 -6.45
N ALA A 73 -12.32 -7.88 -6.42
CA ALA A 73 -11.64 -8.39 -5.23
C ALA A 73 -10.53 -7.45 -4.78
N ALA A 74 -9.72 -6.93 -5.71
CA ALA A 74 -8.70 -5.92 -5.43
C ALA A 74 -9.33 -4.61 -4.94
N ALA A 75 -10.43 -4.15 -5.55
CA ALA A 75 -11.13 -2.93 -5.15
C ALA A 75 -11.71 -3.02 -3.73
N LEU A 76 -12.34 -4.15 -3.38
CA LEU A 76 -12.85 -4.40 -2.04
C LEU A 76 -11.73 -4.46 -1.00
N SER A 77 -10.64 -5.18 -1.30
CA SER A 77 -9.45 -5.24 -0.44
C SER A 77 -8.83 -3.86 -0.25
N TYR A 78 -8.83 -3.03 -1.28
CA TYR A 78 -8.36 -1.67 -1.24
C TYR A 78 -9.24 -0.78 -0.35
N ALA A 79 -10.56 -0.79 -0.55
CA ALA A 79 -11.50 -0.05 0.28
C ALA A 79 -11.39 -0.44 1.77
N LEU A 80 -11.26 -1.74 2.04
CA LEU A 80 -11.03 -2.28 3.37
C LEU A 80 -9.75 -1.71 3.99
N THR A 81 -8.64 -1.75 3.25
CA THR A 81 -7.36 -1.21 3.71
C THR A 81 -7.44 0.26 4.05
N LEU A 82 -7.98 1.08 3.14
CA LEU A 82 -8.06 2.53 3.32
C LEU A 82 -8.89 2.89 4.54
N THR A 83 -10.07 2.30 4.67
CA THR A 83 -11.00 2.57 5.75
C THR A 83 -10.44 2.10 7.09
N CYS A 84 -10.00 0.84 7.16
CA CYS A 84 -9.46 0.26 8.39
C CYS A 84 -8.18 0.95 8.85
N PHE A 85 -7.30 1.39 7.93
CA PHE A 85 -6.09 2.12 8.30
C PHE A 85 -6.41 3.44 9.02
N VAL A 86 -7.35 4.23 8.49
CA VAL A 86 -7.73 5.51 9.11
C VAL A 86 -8.41 5.27 10.45
N VAL A 87 -9.35 4.34 10.52
CA VAL A 87 -10.06 3.98 11.77
C VAL A 87 -9.07 3.48 12.82
N ALA A 88 -8.17 2.58 12.47
CA ALA A 88 -7.14 2.09 13.38
C ALA A 88 -6.25 3.22 13.90
N THR A 89 -5.80 4.12 13.01
CA THR A 89 -4.95 5.26 13.38
C THR A 89 -5.62 6.21 14.38
N LYS A 90 -6.94 6.26 14.41
CA LYS A 90 -7.72 7.04 15.39
C LYS A 90 -7.99 6.26 16.69
N LEU A 91 -8.15 4.94 16.61
CA LEU A 91 -8.47 4.08 17.76
C LEU A 91 -7.25 3.59 18.53
N THR A 92 -6.06 3.58 17.92
CA THR A 92 -4.80 3.19 18.57
C THR A 92 -3.68 4.16 18.22
N THR A 93 -2.42 3.82 18.51
CA THR A 93 -1.29 4.66 18.11
C THR A 93 -1.00 4.48 16.61
N ALA A 94 -0.46 5.52 15.96
CA ALA A 94 0.01 5.40 14.57
C ALA A 94 1.08 4.29 14.45
N ALA A 95 1.94 4.14 15.46
CA ALA A 95 2.95 3.10 15.52
C ALA A 95 2.34 1.69 15.50
N ASN A 96 1.34 1.42 16.35
CA ASN A 96 0.62 0.14 16.36
C ASN A 96 -0.04 -0.13 14.99
N THR A 97 -0.71 0.88 14.43
CA THR A 97 -1.39 0.75 13.14
C THR A 97 -0.41 0.37 12.02
N ILE A 98 0.69 1.09 11.92
CA ILE A 98 1.71 0.86 10.89
C ILE A 98 2.38 -0.51 11.09
N LEU A 99 2.77 -0.85 12.33
CA LEU A 99 3.39 -2.15 12.62
C LEU A 99 2.49 -3.31 12.22
N LEU A 100 1.22 -3.28 12.66
CA LEU A 100 0.28 -4.39 12.42
C LEU A 100 -0.12 -4.49 10.94
N GLN A 101 -0.32 -3.37 10.25
CA GLN A 101 -0.52 -3.38 8.80
C GLN A 101 0.71 -3.90 8.05
N SER A 102 1.90 -3.58 8.50
CA SER A 102 3.17 -4.03 7.90
C SER A 102 3.44 -5.53 8.06
N MET A 103 2.56 -6.27 8.71
CA MET A 103 2.56 -7.74 8.68
C MET A 103 2.04 -8.31 7.34
N ALA A 104 1.57 -7.48 6.41
CA ALA A 104 1.08 -7.88 5.09
C ALA A 104 1.99 -8.87 4.33
N PRO A 105 3.34 -8.78 4.35
CA PRO A 105 4.20 -9.80 3.73
C PRO A 105 3.97 -11.23 4.24
N ILE A 106 3.55 -11.42 5.49
CA ILE A 106 3.19 -12.76 6.02
C ILE A 106 1.96 -13.28 5.29
N TYR A 107 0.91 -12.47 5.20
CA TYR A 107 -0.33 -12.87 4.53
C TYR A 107 -0.11 -13.13 3.05
N VAL A 108 0.70 -12.27 2.38
CA VAL A 108 1.12 -12.50 1.00
C VAL A 108 1.90 -13.81 0.87
N ALA A 109 2.86 -14.09 1.76
CA ALA A 109 3.65 -15.32 1.71
C ALA A 109 2.76 -16.57 1.83
N LEU A 110 1.82 -16.57 2.77
CA LEU A 110 0.90 -17.69 2.99
C LEU A 110 -0.06 -17.91 1.82
N LEU A 111 -0.52 -16.83 1.17
CA LEU A 111 -1.54 -16.89 0.12
C LEU A 111 -0.96 -16.90 -1.31
N SER A 112 0.33 -16.60 -1.51
CA SER A 112 0.96 -16.55 -2.84
C SER A 112 0.91 -17.90 -3.54
N TRP A 113 1.18 -19.00 -2.84
CA TRP A 113 1.14 -20.33 -3.47
C TRP A 113 -0.27 -20.74 -3.94
N PRO A 114 -1.31 -20.72 -3.09
CA PRO A 114 -2.64 -21.12 -3.53
C PRO A 114 -3.24 -20.20 -4.60
N LEU A 115 -3.00 -18.88 -4.54
CA LEU A 115 -3.60 -17.91 -5.45
C LEU A 115 -2.80 -17.64 -6.72
N LEU A 116 -1.49 -17.45 -6.59
CA LEU A 116 -0.60 -17.01 -7.68
C LEU A 116 0.25 -18.13 -8.26
N LYS A 117 0.34 -19.27 -7.57
CA LYS A 117 1.32 -20.33 -7.82
C LYS A 117 2.79 -19.88 -7.67
N GLU A 118 3.02 -18.71 -7.08
CA GLU A 118 4.34 -18.20 -6.75
C GLU A 118 4.87 -18.89 -5.50
N ARG A 119 6.02 -19.57 -5.60
CA ARG A 119 6.64 -20.27 -4.46
C ARG A 119 7.45 -19.30 -3.63
N ILE A 120 7.16 -19.27 -2.34
CA ILE A 120 7.96 -18.52 -1.36
C ILE A 120 9.20 -19.34 -1.03
N ARG A 121 10.36 -18.71 -1.07
CA ARG A 121 11.67 -19.32 -0.82
C ARG A 121 12.12 -19.10 0.61
N GLY A 122 13.08 -19.90 1.08
CA GLY A 122 13.67 -19.70 2.40
C GLY A 122 14.23 -18.29 2.61
N LEU A 123 14.82 -17.71 1.55
CA LEU A 123 15.30 -16.32 1.58
C LEU A 123 14.18 -15.29 1.80
N ASP A 124 12.98 -15.53 1.25
CA ASP A 124 11.83 -14.65 1.47
C ASP A 124 11.38 -14.71 2.93
N TRP A 125 11.33 -15.92 3.52
CA TRP A 125 11.01 -16.09 4.94
C TRP A 125 12.03 -15.43 5.87
N LEU A 126 13.32 -15.53 5.54
CA LEU A 126 14.38 -14.84 6.28
C LEU A 126 14.22 -13.31 6.19
N ALA A 127 13.91 -12.79 4.99
CA ALA A 127 13.66 -11.36 4.82
C ALA A 127 12.41 -10.92 5.60
N ILE A 128 11.31 -11.67 5.54
CA ILE A 128 10.10 -11.40 6.33
C ILE A 128 10.43 -11.37 7.83
N ALA A 129 11.12 -12.39 8.33
CA ALA A 129 11.51 -12.46 9.74
C ALA A 129 12.40 -11.28 10.15
N GLY A 130 13.41 -10.95 9.34
CA GLY A 130 14.29 -9.80 9.59
C GLY A 130 13.54 -8.47 9.58
N CYS A 131 12.60 -8.28 8.64
CA CYS A 131 11.76 -7.08 8.59
C CYS A 131 10.84 -6.98 9.80
N LEU A 132 10.19 -8.08 10.23
CA LEU A 132 9.30 -8.08 11.39
C LEU A 132 10.06 -7.81 12.69
N LEU A 133 11.21 -8.43 12.88
CA LEU A 133 12.08 -8.13 14.02
C LEU A 133 12.53 -6.67 13.99
N GLY A 134 12.93 -6.17 12.83
CA GLY A 134 13.28 -4.77 12.64
C GLY A 134 12.12 -3.83 12.99
N MET A 135 10.89 -4.15 12.55
CA MET A 135 9.69 -3.38 12.89
C MET A 135 9.38 -3.39 14.39
N LEU A 136 9.54 -4.53 15.07
CA LEU A 136 9.37 -4.62 16.52
C LEU A 136 10.39 -3.73 17.25
N PHE A 137 11.65 -3.75 16.85
CA PHE A 137 12.66 -2.85 17.40
C PHE A 137 12.37 -1.38 17.09
N PHE A 138 12.00 -1.08 15.86
CA PHE A 138 11.73 0.27 15.37
C PHE A 138 10.62 0.97 16.17
N PHE A 139 9.53 0.26 16.45
CA PHE A 139 8.38 0.81 17.16
C PHE A 139 8.37 0.49 18.66
N ARG A 140 9.40 -0.20 19.20
CA ARG A 140 9.45 -0.67 20.60
C ARG A 140 9.04 0.39 21.60
N ASP A 141 9.54 1.61 21.46
CA ASP A 141 9.31 2.71 22.39
C ASP A 141 7.95 3.41 22.19
N GLN A 142 7.25 3.08 21.10
CA GLN A 142 5.97 3.70 20.70
C GLN A 142 4.79 2.73 20.77
N LEU A 143 5.05 1.44 21.02
CA LEU A 143 3.99 0.44 21.14
C LEU A 143 3.21 0.66 22.44
N SER A 144 1.88 0.54 22.34
CA SER A 144 0.98 0.65 23.48
C SER A 144 0.03 -0.54 23.51
N PRO A 145 -0.21 -1.16 24.66
CA PRO A 145 -1.27 -2.15 24.83
C PRO A 145 -2.67 -1.55 24.77
N ALA A 146 -2.78 -0.23 24.91
CA ALA A 146 -4.05 0.48 24.77
C ALA A 146 -4.58 0.43 23.35
N GLY A 147 -5.89 0.47 23.17
CA GLY A 147 -6.52 0.50 21.86
C GLY A 147 -6.63 -0.88 21.19
N PHE A 148 -6.97 -1.92 21.94
CA PHE A 148 -7.12 -3.29 21.43
C PHE A 148 -7.99 -3.39 20.17
N THR A 149 -9.15 -2.71 20.15
CA THR A 149 -10.03 -2.65 18.96
C THR A 149 -9.31 -2.04 17.77
N GLY A 150 -8.56 -0.95 17.97
CA GLY A 150 -7.75 -0.32 16.92
C GLY A 150 -6.67 -1.26 16.38
N ASN A 151 -6.05 -2.07 17.25
CA ASN A 151 -5.05 -3.05 16.86
C ASN A 151 -5.65 -4.16 15.99
N ILE A 152 -6.86 -4.65 16.30
CA ILE A 152 -7.58 -5.61 15.44
C ILE A 152 -7.89 -5.00 14.09
N VAL A 153 -8.39 -3.76 14.06
CA VAL A 153 -8.69 -3.05 12.81
C VAL A 153 -7.42 -2.84 11.98
N ALA A 154 -6.27 -2.59 12.61
CA ALA A 154 -4.98 -2.48 11.92
C ALA A 154 -4.54 -3.82 11.28
N ILE A 155 -4.77 -4.96 11.95
CA ILE A 155 -4.52 -6.29 11.37
C ILE A 155 -5.41 -6.50 10.13
N ILE A 156 -6.69 -6.14 10.23
CA ILE A 156 -7.63 -6.21 9.09
C ILE A 156 -7.15 -5.34 7.93
N ALA A 157 -6.62 -4.13 8.21
CA ALA A 157 -6.00 -3.29 7.19
C ALA A 157 -4.80 -3.98 6.52
N GLY A 158 -3.97 -4.69 7.28
CA GLY A 158 -2.85 -5.48 6.76
C GLY A 158 -3.28 -6.65 5.86
N VAL A 159 -4.34 -7.36 6.24
CA VAL A 159 -4.96 -8.41 5.39
C VAL A 159 -5.50 -7.80 4.10
N GLY A 160 -6.18 -6.64 4.19
CA GLY A 160 -6.64 -5.89 3.02
C GLY A 160 -5.48 -5.51 2.10
N PHE A 161 -4.37 -4.98 2.63
CA PHE A 161 -3.19 -4.60 1.83
C PHE A 161 -2.53 -5.81 1.14
N ALA A 162 -2.47 -6.94 1.81
CA ALA A 162 -2.05 -8.20 1.18
C ALA A 162 -3.01 -8.60 0.05
N GLY A 163 -4.33 -8.49 0.28
CA GLY A 163 -5.36 -8.76 -0.72
C GLY A 163 -5.21 -7.90 -1.97
N ILE A 164 -5.02 -6.58 -1.82
CA ILE A 164 -4.74 -5.69 -2.97
C ILE A 164 -3.59 -6.26 -3.80
N THR A 165 -2.44 -6.48 -3.16
CA THR A 165 -1.22 -6.91 -3.87
C THR A 165 -1.42 -8.24 -4.57
N LEU A 166 -2.06 -9.22 -3.89
CA LEU A 166 -2.34 -10.53 -4.45
C LEU A 166 -3.32 -10.49 -5.63
N PHE A 167 -4.43 -9.77 -5.50
CA PHE A 167 -5.44 -9.72 -6.56
C PHE A 167 -5.00 -8.87 -7.76
N LEU A 168 -4.27 -7.76 -7.55
CA LEU A 168 -3.64 -7.03 -8.64
C LEU A 168 -2.65 -7.92 -9.39
N ARG A 169 -1.81 -8.66 -8.68
CA ARG A 169 -0.86 -9.57 -9.29
C ARG A 169 -1.55 -10.72 -10.02
N LEU A 170 -2.59 -11.31 -9.44
CA LEU A 170 -3.37 -12.38 -10.05
C LEU A 170 -4.05 -11.92 -11.35
N ASP A 171 -4.66 -10.74 -11.35
CA ASP A 171 -5.27 -10.17 -12.56
C ASP A 171 -4.25 -9.95 -13.66
N GLN A 172 -3.06 -9.44 -13.31
CA GLN A 172 -1.97 -9.23 -14.26
C GLN A 172 -1.45 -10.54 -14.87
N LEU A 173 -1.25 -11.59 -14.05
CA LEU A 173 -0.82 -12.90 -14.55
C LEU A 173 -1.85 -13.51 -15.51
N LYS A 174 -3.14 -13.40 -15.20
CA LYS A 174 -4.21 -13.88 -16.07
C LYS A 174 -4.30 -13.08 -17.37
N MET A 175 -4.06 -11.76 -17.31
CA MET A 175 -4.03 -10.91 -18.50
C MET A 175 -2.87 -11.24 -19.43
N SER A 176 -1.68 -11.43 -18.87
CA SER A 176 -0.50 -11.76 -19.68
C SER A 176 -0.67 -13.08 -20.45
N GLN A 177 -1.38 -14.04 -19.86
CA GLN A 177 -1.71 -15.32 -20.51
C GLN A 177 -2.73 -15.18 -21.65
N GLN A 178 -3.65 -14.21 -21.58
CA GLN A 178 -4.74 -14.07 -22.55
C GLN A 178 -4.46 -13.08 -23.68
N HIS A 179 -3.77 -11.98 -23.42
CA HIS A 179 -3.71 -10.84 -24.33
C HIS A 179 -2.31 -10.24 -24.58
N GLY A 180 -1.27 -10.71 -23.94
CA GLY A 180 0.13 -10.34 -24.20
C GLY A 180 0.51 -8.85 -23.98
N SER A 181 -0.39 -7.96 -23.54
CA SER A 181 -0.11 -6.53 -23.40
C SER A 181 -0.06 -6.05 -21.95
N GLY A 182 1.13 -5.69 -21.47
CA GLY A 182 1.33 -5.10 -20.13
C GLY A 182 0.60 -3.76 -19.89
N HIS A 183 0.20 -3.07 -20.97
CA HIS A 183 -0.55 -1.82 -20.87
C HIS A 183 -1.96 -2.02 -20.34
N SER A 184 -2.67 -3.04 -20.82
CA SER A 184 -4.02 -3.39 -20.37
C SER A 184 -4.04 -3.83 -18.90
N ALA A 185 -2.99 -4.51 -18.44
CA ALA A 185 -2.84 -4.91 -17.04
C ALA A 185 -2.71 -3.72 -16.09
N HIS A 186 -1.96 -2.69 -16.48
CA HIS A 186 -1.85 -1.47 -15.67
C HIS A 186 -3.17 -0.69 -15.62
N VAL A 187 -3.90 -0.61 -16.74
CA VAL A 187 -5.26 0.01 -16.76
C VAL A 187 -6.17 -0.73 -15.79
N SER A 188 -6.21 -2.06 -15.83
CA SER A 188 -7.02 -2.89 -14.93
C SER A 188 -6.69 -2.65 -13.44
N ALA A 189 -5.39 -2.55 -13.12
CA ALA A 189 -4.95 -2.25 -11.77
C ALA A 189 -5.41 -0.86 -11.29
N VAL A 190 -5.32 0.16 -12.14
CA VAL A 190 -5.80 1.52 -11.80
C VAL A 190 -7.34 1.55 -11.68
N VAL A 191 -8.06 0.78 -12.49
CA VAL A 191 -9.52 0.60 -12.34
C VAL A 191 -9.87 0.02 -10.97
N SER A 192 -9.15 -1.02 -10.51
CA SER A 192 -9.34 -1.59 -9.17
C SER A 192 -9.17 -0.53 -8.07
N VAL A 193 -8.12 0.29 -8.18
CA VAL A 193 -7.85 1.37 -7.22
C VAL A 193 -8.93 2.46 -7.28
N ALA A 194 -9.39 2.84 -8.47
CA ALA A 194 -10.47 3.83 -8.62
C ALA A 194 -11.79 3.33 -8.04
N LEU A 195 -12.18 2.09 -8.34
CA LEU A 195 -13.37 1.45 -7.77
C LEU A 195 -13.28 1.35 -6.24
N GLY A 196 -12.12 0.98 -5.70
CA GLY A 196 -11.91 0.89 -4.26
C GLY A 196 -12.00 2.26 -3.57
N ASN A 197 -11.52 3.34 -4.21
CA ASN A 197 -11.73 4.70 -3.70
C ASN A 197 -13.22 5.10 -3.76
N ILE A 198 -13.94 4.76 -4.83
CA ILE A 198 -15.38 4.99 -4.90
C ILE A 198 -16.09 4.25 -3.77
N LEU A 199 -15.78 2.97 -3.54
CA LEU A 199 -16.35 2.19 -2.45
C LEU A 199 -16.04 2.81 -1.08
N ALA A 200 -14.78 3.20 -0.82
CA ALA A 200 -14.39 3.81 0.44
C ALA A 200 -15.05 5.17 0.65
N ALA A 201 -15.22 5.97 -0.41
CA ALA A 201 -15.95 7.23 -0.34
C ALA A 201 -17.45 7.01 -0.04
N LEU A 202 -18.08 6.02 -0.68
CA LEU A 202 -19.49 5.66 -0.42
C LEU A 202 -19.68 5.13 1.01
N ILE A 203 -18.78 4.28 1.49
CA ILE A 203 -18.80 3.79 2.88
C ILE A 203 -18.66 4.95 3.86
N GLY A 204 -17.77 5.91 3.60
CA GLY A 204 -17.54 7.09 4.44
C GLY A 204 -18.63 8.17 4.34
N LEU A 205 -19.48 8.13 3.28
CA LEU A 205 -20.43 9.20 2.97
C LEU A 205 -21.37 9.60 4.13
N PRO A 206 -21.98 8.66 4.90
CA PRO A 206 -22.81 9.03 6.04
C PRO A 206 -22.07 9.93 7.04
N TRP A 207 -20.81 9.59 7.36
CA TRP A 207 -19.99 10.40 8.28
C TRP A 207 -19.48 11.69 7.66
N MET A 208 -19.23 11.74 6.36
CA MET A 208 -18.90 12.99 5.65
C MET A 208 -20.02 14.02 5.75
N ILE A 209 -21.27 13.57 5.82
CA ILE A 209 -22.46 14.43 5.92
C ILE A 209 -22.78 14.79 7.37
N SER A 210 -22.63 13.84 8.30
CA SER A 210 -23.08 13.99 9.70
C SER A 210 -22.01 14.53 10.66
N SER A 211 -20.72 14.38 10.33
CA SER A 211 -19.63 14.81 11.20
C SER A 211 -19.27 16.28 10.98
N PRO A 212 -18.70 16.97 12.00
CA PRO A 212 -18.19 18.32 11.82
C PRO A 212 -17.18 18.38 10.67
N PRO A 213 -17.25 19.38 9.78
CA PRO A 213 -16.32 19.49 8.67
C PRO A 213 -14.90 19.77 9.17
N PRO A 214 -13.87 19.35 8.45
CA PRO A 214 -12.49 19.72 8.75
C PRO A 214 -12.30 21.25 8.80
N THR A 215 -11.34 21.71 9.59
CA THR A 215 -10.89 23.12 9.54
C THR A 215 -10.33 23.45 8.15
N VAL A 216 -10.11 24.73 7.83
CA VAL A 216 -9.50 25.14 6.54
C VAL A 216 -8.15 24.44 6.32
N ALA A 217 -7.29 24.39 7.34
CA ALA A 217 -6.02 23.65 7.28
C ALA A 217 -6.27 22.15 7.12
N GLY A 218 -7.25 21.57 7.79
CA GLY A 218 -7.66 20.17 7.65
C GLY A 218 -8.11 19.84 6.23
N TRP A 219 -8.81 20.73 5.54
CA TRP A 219 -9.19 20.55 4.13
C TRP A 219 -7.98 20.48 3.22
N LEU A 220 -6.99 21.38 3.38
CA LEU A 220 -5.76 21.33 2.59
C LEU A 220 -5.03 19.99 2.77
N VAL A 221 -4.95 19.50 4.02
CA VAL A 221 -4.32 18.21 4.32
C VAL A 221 -5.10 17.06 3.70
N VAL A 222 -6.44 17.03 3.85
CA VAL A 222 -7.28 15.96 3.27
C VAL A 222 -7.17 15.90 1.75
N VAL A 223 -7.22 17.05 1.07
CA VAL A 223 -7.06 17.14 -0.39
C VAL A 223 -5.68 16.62 -0.80
N GLY A 224 -4.63 17.08 -0.13
CA GLY A 224 -3.26 16.60 -0.39
C GLY A 224 -3.10 15.09 -0.16
N LEU A 225 -3.68 14.56 0.93
CA LEU A 225 -3.68 13.11 1.18
C LEU A 225 -4.47 12.34 0.12
N GLY A 226 -5.60 12.85 -0.36
CA GLY A 226 -6.38 12.19 -1.40
C GLY A 226 -5.64 12.19 -2.75
N MET A 227 -5.26 13.37 -3.22
CA MET A 227 -4.70 13.52 -4.57
C MET A 227 -3.28 12.96 -4.70
N VAL A 228 -2.43 13.23 -3.71
CA VAL A 228 -1.00 12.87 -3.77
C VAL A 228 -0.74 11.56 -3.05
N GLN A 229 -1.07 11.48 -1.75
CA GLN A 229 -0.70 10.34 -0.93
C GLN A 229 -1.48 9.07 -1.30
N ILE A 230 -2.72 9.19 -1.79
CA ILE A 230 -3.51 8.06 -2.31
C ILE A 230 -3.34 7.95 -3.83
N ALA A 231 -3.90 8.86 -4.61
CA ALA A 231 -4.02 8.64 -6.05
C ALA A 231 -2.66 8.52 -6.74
N LEU A 232 -1.77 9.50 -6.56
CA LEU A 232 -0.47 9.49 -7.23
C LEU A 232 0.40 8.31 -6.76
N ALA A 233 0.43 8.02 -5.46
CA ALA A 233 1.20 6.90 -4.93
C ALA A 233 0.71 5.56 -5.49
N TYR A 234 -0.60 5.34 -5.58
CA TYR A 234 -1.13 4.10 -6.13
C TYR A 234 -0.96 3.97 -7.65
N LEU A 235 -0.86 5.06 -8.40
CA LEU A 235 -0.45 5.00 -9.81
C LEU A 235 0.97 4.42 -9.95
N PHE A 236 1.90 4.83 -9.09
CA PHE A 236 3.23 4.24 -9.05
C PHE A 236 3.20 2.79 -8.52
N PHE A 237 2.50 2.52 -7.44
CA PHE A 237 2.43 1.19 -6.86
C PHE A 237 1.88 0.14 -7.84
N THR A 238 0.79 0.43 -8.53
CA THR A 238 0.19 -0.47 -9.52
C THR A 238 1.13 -0.73 -10.71
N ALA A 239 1.86 0.30 -11.15
CA ALA A 239 2.90 0.15 -12.16
C ALA A 239 4.09 -0.70 -11.66
N GLY A 240 4.41 -0.63 -10.37
CA GLY A 240 5.46 -1.42 -9.72
C GLY A 240 5.08 -2.89 -9.58
N VAL A 241 3.90 -3.17 -9.03
CA VAL A 241 3.37 -4.54 -8.83
C VAL A 241 3.30 -5.31 -10.16
N ALA A 242 3.04 -4.62 -11.27
CA ALA A 242 3.06 -5.23 -12.60
C ALA A 242 4.41 -5.85 -13.00
N ARG A 243 5.49 -5.44 -12.38
CA ARG A 243 6.89 -5.79 -12.72
C ARG A 243 7.60 -6.62 -11.67
N LEU A 244 6.96 -6.86 -10.54
CA LEU A 244 7.53 -7.52 -9.37
C LEU A 244 6.63 -8.68 -8.92
N THR A 245 7.18 -9.58 -8.10
CA THR A 245 6.34 -10.55 -7.39
C THR A 245 5.54 -9.85 -6.28
N ALA A 246 4.45 -10.49 -5.84
CA ALA A 246 3.64 -9.94 -4.75
C ALA A 246 4.47 -9.73 -3.47
N ILE A 247 5.33 -10.68 -3.12
CA ILE A 247 6.20 -10.58 -1.93
C ILE A 247 7.27 -9.49 -2.07
N GLU A 248 7.83 -9.28 -3.27
CA GLU A 248 8.77 -8.18 -3.50
C GLU A 248 8.11 -6.82 -3.30
N SER A 249 6.91 -6.66 -3.83
CA SER A 249 6.16 -5.39 -3.71
C SER A 249 5.82 -5.05 -2.26
N THR A 250 5.40 -6.05 -1.47
CA THR A 250 5.08 -5.82 -0.06
C THR A 250 6.31 -5.60 0.82
N LEU A 251 7.42 -6.28 0.56
CA LEU A 251 8.68 -6.05 1.29
C LEU A 251 9.27 -4.67 1.00
N LEU A 252 9.22 -4.21 -0.26
CA LEU A 252 9.68 -2.86 -0.62
C LEU A 252 8.79 -1.77 0.00
N ALA A 253 7.49 -2.02 0.16
CA ALA A 253 6.58 -1.10 0.81
C ALA A 253 6.93 -0.86 2.30
N LEU A 254 7.69 -1.75 2.96
CA LEU A 254 8.18 -1.56 4.33
C LEU A 254 9.18 -0.40 4.49
N VAL A 255 9.60 0.23 3.41
CA VAL A 255 10.33 1.51 3.46
C VAL A 255 9.44 2.65 3.96
N GLU A 256 8.12 2.59 3.73
CA GLU A 256 7.15 3.59 4.21
C GLU A 256 7.28 3.89 5.71
N PRO A 257 7.16 2.89 6.62
CA PRO A 257 7.23 3.14 8.06
C PRO A 257 8.59 3.64 8.53
N ILE A 258 9.66 3.37 7.80
CA ILE A 258 11.01 3.85 8.15
C ILE A 258 11.15 5.35 7.87
N LEU A 259 10.52 5.84 6.79
CA LEU A 259 10.59 7.24 6.40
C LEU A 259 9.74 8.14 7.29
N ASN A 260 8.69 7.64 7.91
CA ASN A 260 7.77 8.44 8.72
C ASN A 260 8.49 9.20 9.86
N PRO A 261 9.29 8.57 10.75
CA PRO A 261 10.05 9.30 11.78
C PRO A 261 11.10 10.26 11.22
N ILE A 262 11.61 10.01 10.02
CA ILE A 262 12.53 10.93 9.37
C ILE A 262 11.83 12.26 9.08
N TRP A 263 10.60 12.22 8.57
CA TRP A 263 9.80 13.43 8.36
C TRP A 263 9.46 14.14 9.66
N VAL A 264 9.15 13.39 10.73
CA VAL A 264 8.93 13.96 12.06
C VAL A 264 10.21 14.63 12.56
N ALA A 265 11.36 13.97 12.49
CA ALA A 265 12.65 14.52 12.90
C ALA A 265 13.01 15.81 12.16
N LEU A 266 12.80 15.84 10.85
CA LEU A 266 13.06 17.02 10.02
C LEU A 266 12.09 18.18 10.31
N GLY A 267 10.84 17.87 10.68
CA GLY A 267 9.81 18.87 10.95
C GLY A 267 9.81 19.41 12.38
N THR A 268 10.19 18.59 13.38
CA THR A 268 10.13 18.94 14.80
C THR A 268 11.50 19.07 15.47
N GLY A 269 12.57 18.63 14.81
CA GLY A 269 13.92 18.57 15.39
C GLY A 269 14.13 17.38 16.35
N GLU A 270 13.13 16.51 16.53
CA GLU A 270 13.25 15.31 17.36
C GLU A 270 14.16 14.27 16.70
N THR A 271 15.15 13.75 17.46
CA THR A 271 16.02 12.69 16.95
C THR A 271 15.39 11.32 17.11
N PRO A 272 15.45 10.44 16.09
CA PRO A 272 14.98 9.07 16.23
C PRO A 272 15.68 8.34 17.39
N SER A 273 14.93 7.50 18.10
CA SER A 273 15.51 6.69 19.18
C SER A 273 16.53 5.67 18.64
N ARG A 274 17.43 5.19 19.51
CA ARG A 274 18.40 4.14 19.12
C ARG A 274 17.69 2.88 18.63
N SER A 275 16.60 2.49 19.24
CA SER A 275 15.77 1.35 18.82
C SER A 275 15.19 1.56 17.42
N ALA A 276 14.72 2.76 17.10
CA ALA A 276 14.25 3.10 15.75
C ALA A 276 15.36 3.01 14.70
N LEU A 277 16.57 3.49 15.00
CA LEU A 277 17.71 3.38 14.08
C LEU A 277 18.12 1.92 13.84
N ILE A 278 18.20 1.10 14.90
CA ILE A 278 18.53 -0.33 14.78
C ILE A 278 17.45 -1.05 13.97
N GLY A 279 16.18 -0.87 14.31
CA GLY A 279 15.06 -1.51 13.63
C GLY A 279 14.98 -1.12 12.16
N GLY A 280 15.12 0.19 11.84
CA GLY A 280 15.15 0.68 10.46
C GLY A 280 16.29 0.06 9.65
N THR A 281 17.49 -0.01 10.23
CA THR A 281 18.65 -0.66 9.60
C THR A 281 18.39 -2.14 9.32
N MET A 282 17.80 -2.88 10.27
CA MET A 282 17.44 -4.29 10.08
C MET A 282 16.49 -4.48 8.90
N ILE A 283 15.47 -3.62 8.75
CA ILE A 283 14.52 -3.69 7.64
C ILE A 283 15.24 -3.45 6.31
N VAL A 284 16.00 -2.35 6.21
CA VAL A 284 16.73 -1.99 4.98
C VAL A 284 17.70 -3.10 4.58
N VAL A 285 18.48 -3.63 5.53
CA VAL A 285 19.43 -4.72 5.28
C VAL A 285 18.68 -5.97 4.79
N SER A 286 17.59 -6.36 5.45
CA SER A 286 16.81 -7.55 5.07
C SER A 286 16.27 -7.48 3.65
N VAL A 287 15.68 -6.34 3.26
CA VAL A 287 15.14 -6.12 1.91
C VAL A 287 16.27 -6.05 0.88
N THR A 288 17.37 -5.33 1.19
CA THR A 288 18.49 -5.13 0.28
C THR A 288 19.23 -6.44 0.01
N VAL A 289 19.59 -7.18 1.06
CA VAL A 289 20.29 -8.49 0.94
C VAL A 289 19.45 -9.46 0.13
N ARG A 290 18.14 -9.57 0.42
CA ARG A 290 17.23 -10.37 -0.40
C ARG A 290 17.27 -9.94 -1.88
N GLY A 291 17.18 -8.65 -2.15
CA GLY A 291 17.18 -8.09 -3.50
C GLY A 291 18.47 -8.39 -4.26
N ILE A 292 19.63 -8.28 -3.60
CA ILE A 292 20.95 -8.58 -4.17
C ILE A 292 21.08 -10.08 -4.47
N ILE A 293 20.81 -10.96 -3.50
CA ILE A 293 20.91 -12.41 -3.69
C ILE A 293 20.01 -12.87 -4.84
N GLN A 294 18.79 -12.33 -4.91
CA GLN A 294 17.87 -12.64 -6.00
C GLN A 294 18.41 -12.17 -7.37
N SER A 295 19.08 -11.01 -7.42
CA SER A 295 19.65 -10.50 -8.68
C SER A 295 20.85 -11.30 -9.18
N LEU A 296 21.62 -11.89 -8.27
CA LEU A 296 22.82 -12.66 -8.56
C LEU A 296 22.55 -14.14 -8.88
N SER A 297 21.37 -14.68 -8.59
CA SER A 297 21.04 -16.08 -8.80
C SER A 297 20.46 -16.34 -10.21
N PRO A 298 21.23 -16.96 -11.15
CA PRO A 298 20.78 -17.20 -12.53
C PRO A 298 19.53 -18.08 -12.64
N LYS A 299 19.40 -19.07 -11.73
CA LYS A 299 18.22 -19.96 -11.63
C LYS A 299 16.93 -19.22 -11.27
N LEU A 300 17.03 -17.96 -10.84
CA LEU A 300 15.92 -17.10 -10.45
C LEU A 300 15.32 -16.35 -11.64
N LYS A 301 16.11 -16.14 -12.70
CA LYS A 301 15.64 -15.52 -13.96
C LYS A 301 14.78 -16.48 -14.78
N ALA A 302 15.15 -17.76 -14.81
CA ALA A 302 14.44 -18.79 -15.58
C ALA A 302 13.08 -19.22 -15.01
N ALA A 303 12.75 -18.85 -13.78
CA ALA A 303 11.43 -19.11 -13.17
C ALA A 303 10.45 -17.93 -13.27
N GLN A 304 10.87 -16.84 -13.91
CA GLN A 304 10.10 -15.62 -14.16
C GLN A 304 9.82 -15.37 -15.66
N SER A 305 10.43 -16.17 -16.55
CA SER A 305 10.13 -16.27 -17.98
C SER A 305 9.13 -17.41 -18.24
#